data_8c40ef42b30b731423ffa50960e8b33c
#
_entry.id   8c40ef42b30b731423ffa50960e8b33c
#
_cell.length_a   1.000
_cell.length_b   1.000
_cell.length_c   1.000
_cell.angle_alpha   90.00
_cell.angle_beta   90.00
_cell.angle_gamma   90.00
#
_symmetry.space_group_name_H-M   'P 1'
#
loop_
_entity.id
_entity.type
_entity.pdbx_description
1 polymer ?
#
loop_
_entity_poly.entity_id
_entity_poly.type
_entity_poly.pdbx_seq_one_letter_code
_entity_poly.pdbx_strand_id
1 'polypeptide(L)'
;MRKSLLIQTAILSLIIIIIFFSYRFFLYEKKNNEENLLTKTDKNSVKKKDANLIEDLNYNAADENGNIYEIFSKIGIIDKVDANILYLEKVKAIIKIKNSGIVNVYSDFAKYNKLNLNTHFYENVSLKFKDHNITSNNLYLNYIKKEIKIADNINYYDKDNK
;
A
#
# COMPACT_ATOMS: atom_id res chain seq x y z
N MET A 1 48.37 -29.19 -22.96
CA MET A 1 47.94 -28.87 -21.58
C MET A 1 47.65 -27.39 -21.33
N ARG A 2 48.43 -26.42 -21.80
CA ARG A 2 48.16 -24.96 -21.55
C ARG A 2 46.85 -24.40 -22.14
N LYS A 3 46.39 -24.89 -23.31
CA LYS A 3 45.16 -24.39 -23.96
C LYS A 3 43.87 -24.76 -23.22
N SER A 4 43.80 -25.96 -22.62
CA SER A 4 42.62 -26.38 -21.85
C SER A 4 42.49 -25.58 -20.55
N LEU A 5 43.61 -25.23 -19.94
CA LEU A 5 43.63 -24.44 -18.71
C LEU A 5 43.16 -22.99 -18.96
N LEU A 6 43.54 -22.40 -20.08
CA LEU A 6 43.08 -21.08 -20.50
C LEU A 6 41.54 -21.04 -20.78
N ILE A 7 41.03 -22.11 -21.40
CA ILE A 7 39.59 -22.23 -21.66
C ILE A 7 38.82 -22.37 -20.35
N GLN A 8 39.32 -23.18 -19.40
CA GLN A 8 38.68 -23.36 -18.09
C GLN A 8 38.67 -22.07 -17.28
N THR A 9 39.75 -21.28 -17.26
CA THR A 9 39.78 -19.99 -16.57
C THR A 9 38.85 -18.96 -17.23
N ALA A 10 38.72 -18.96 -18.55
CA ALA A 10 37.83 -18.10 -19.28
C ALA A 10 36.34 -18.41 -18.95
N ILE A 11 35.97 -19.69 -18.89
CA ILE A 11 34.63 -20.13 -18.53
C ILE A 11 34.30 -19.75 -17.08
N LEU A 12 35.24 -19.97 -16.16
CA LEU A 12 35.07 -19.62 -14.76
C LEU A 12 34.83 -18.10 -14.58
N SER A 13 35.64 -17.29 -15.29
CA SER A 13 35.49 -15.83 -15.25
C SER A 13 34.15 -15.37 -15.82
N LEU A 14 33.65 -16.01 -16.87
CA LEU A 14 32.34 -15.70 -17.47
C LEU A 14 31.18 -16.00 -16.47
N ILE A 15 31.28 -17.12 -15.76
CA ILE A 15 30.28 -17.50 -14.75
C ILE A 15 30.27 -16.46 -13.63
N ILE A 16 31.40 -15.99 -13.14
CA ILE A 16 31.51 -14.98 -12.10
C ILE A 16 30.88 -13.66 -12.57
N ILE A 17 31.10 -13.26 -13.81
CA ILE A 17 30.51 -12.06 -14.39
C ILE A 17 28.99 -12.18 -14.46
N ILE A 18 28.45 -13.33 -14.88
CA ILE A 18 26.99 -13.56 -14.95
C ILE A 18 26.39 -13.48 -13.57
N ILE A 19 27.00 -14.11 -12.55
CA ILE A 19 26.51 -14.05 -11.16
C ILE A 19 26.54 -12.60 -10.65
N PHE A 20 27.59 -11.85 -10.93
CA PHE A 20 27.71 -10.44 -10.51
C PHE A 20 26.64 -9.56 -11.16
N PHE A 21 26.37 -9.71 -12.45
CA PHE A 21 25.31 -8.99 -13.15
C PHE A 21 23.93 -9.39 -12.66
N SER A 22 23.69 -10.69 -12.44
CA SER A 22 22.42 -11.18 -11.88
C SER A 22 22.15 -10.61 -10.47
N TYR A 23 23.18 -10.58 -9.62
CA TYR A 23 23.08 -9.99 -8.28
C TYR A 23 22.81 -8.48 -8.33
N ARG A 24 23.49 -7.76 -9.23
CA ARG A 24 23.25 -6.32 -9.44
C ARG A 24 21.86 -6.04 -9.98
N PHE A 25 21.35 -6.86 -10.90
CA PHE A 25 20.03 -6.75 -11.48
C PHE A 25 18.95 -7.02 -10.42
N PHE A 26 19.11 -8.05 -9.62
CA PHE A 26 18.20 -8.39 -8.52
C PHE A 26 18.12 -7.27 -7.46
N LEU A 27 19.25 -6.66 -7.09
CA LEU A 27 19.28 -5.53 -6.16
C LEU A 27 18.68 -4.25 -6.78
N TYR A 28 18.86 -4.05 -8.08
CA TYR A 28 18.31 -2.90 -8.80
C TYR A 28 16.77 -2.99 -8.90
N GLU A 29 16.25 -4.18 -9.16
CA GLU A 29 14.81 -4.42 -9.23
C GLU A 29 14.14 -4.27 -7.85
N LYS A 30 14.81 -4.71 -6.78
CA LYS A 30 14.33 -4.50 -5.41
C LYS A 30 14.29 -3.01 -5.03
N LYS A 31 15.28 -2.22 -5.44
CA LYS A 31 15.33 -0.78 -5.19
C LYS A 31 14.28 0.00 -6.01
N ASN A 32 14.04 -0.40 -7.25
CA ASN A 32 13.03 0.25 -8.11
C ASN A 32 11.60 -0.09 -7.67
N ASN A 33 11.36 -1.25 -7.09
CA ASN A 33 10.05 -1.60 -6.52
C ASN A 33 9.75 -0.81 -5.24
N GLU A 34 10.77 -0.44 -4.45
CA GLU A 34 10.59 0.45 -3.30
C GLU A 34 10.40 1.93 -3.72
N GLU A 35 11.08 2.40 -4.79
CA GLU A 35 10.90 3.78 -5.28
C GLU A 35 9.61 3.99 -6.08
N ASN A 36 9.13 2.99 -6.82
CA ASN A 36 7.87 3.11 -7.58
C ASN A 36 6.62 3.04 -6.68
N LEU A 37 6.75 2.56 -5.43
CA LEU A 37 5.68 2.67 -4.44
C LEU A 37 5.59 4.08 -3.83
N LEU A 38 6.61 4.93 -4.01
CA LEU A 38 6.74 6.22 -3.30
C LEU A 38 6.47 7.46 -4.16
N THR A 39 6.20 7.36 -5.46
CA THR A 39 6.18 8.55 -6.32
C THR A 39 5.00 8.65 -7.28
N LYS A 40 3.81 8.86 -6.75
CA LYS A 40 2.82 9.76 -7.35
C LYS A 40 2.08 10.53 -6.27
N THR A 41 2.84 11.25 -5.47
CA THR A 41 2.28 12.37 -4.71
C THR A 41 2.41 13.59 -5.62
N ASP A 42 1.29 14.12 -6.09
CA ASP A 42 1.27 15.40 -6.78
C ASP A 42 1.96 16.46 -5.91
N LYS A 43 3.04 17.02 -6.46
CA LYS A 43 3.82 18.10 -5.84
C LYS A 43 3.06 19.43 -5.90
N ASN A 44 1.93 19.54 -5.22
CA ASN A 44 1.32 20.86 -5.03
C ASN A 44 0.76 20.98 -3.62
N SER A 45 1.38 21.86 -2.88
CA SER A 45 1.05 22.39 -1.56
C SER A 45 1.76 21.76 -0.35
N VAL A 46 3.08 21.89 -0.26
CA VAL A 46 3.74 21.84 1.05
C VAL A 46 3.85 23.25 1.61
N LYS A 47 2.85 23.70 2.35
CA LYS A 47 3.03 24.76 3.33
C LYS A 47 3.74 24.15 4.54
N LYS A 48 5.02 24.50 4.71
CA LYS A 48 5.86 24.21 5.89
C LYS A 48 5.18 24.72 7.15
N LYS A 49 4.43 23.86 7.87
CA LYS A 49 3.92 24.19 9.21
C LYS A 49 4.15 23.09 10.22
N ASP A 50 4.58 21.99 10.07
CA ASP A 50 5.21 20.95 10.90
C ASP A 50 5.73 19.86 9.98
N ALA A 51 6.96 19.46 10.11
CA ALA A 51 7.64 18.51 9.21
C ALA A 51 6.94 17.12 9.11
N ASN A 52 5.89 16.88 9.92
CA ASN A 52 5.16 15.62 10.00
C ASN A 52 3.70 15.72 9.54
N LEU A 53 3.22 16.88 9.10
CA LEU A 53 1.84 17.10 8.67
C LEU A 53 1.76 17.09 7.14
N ILE A 54 0.81 16.34 6.60
CA ILE A 54 0.48 16.27 5.18
C ILE A 54 -0.99 16.67 5.03
N GLU A 55 -1.28 17.70 4.26
CA GLU A 55 -2.64 18.11 3.91
C GLU A 55 -3.04 17.46 2.58
N ASP A 56 -4.32 17.08 2.44
CA ASP A 56 -4.94 16.48 1.25
C ASP A 56 -4.11 15.29 0.70
N LEU A 57 -3.81 14.33 1.60
CA LEU A 57 -3.05 13.14 1.26
C LEU A 57 -3.82 12.28 0.26
N ASN A 58 -3.13 11.91 -0.81
CA ASN A 58 -3.57 10.92 -1.77
C ASN A 58 -2.49 9.86 -1.95
N TYR A 59 -2.81 8.62 -1.63
CA TYR A 59 -1.92 7.48 -1.77
C TYR A 59 -2.56 6.42 -2.68
N ASN A 60 -1.77 5.84 -3.58
CA ASN A 60 -2.23 4.87 -4.55
C ASN A 60 -1.26 3.69 -4.61
N ALA A 61 -1.78 2.47 -4.58
CA ALA A 61 -1.01 1.24 -4.74
C ALA A 61 -1.78 0.24 -5.62
N ALA A 62 -1.05 -0.60 -6.33
CA ALA A 62 -1.62 -1.70 -7.09
C ALA A 62 -0.93 -3.01 -6.71
N ASP A 63 -1.67 -4.12 -6.70
CA ASP A 63 -1.12 -5.44 -6.51
C ASP A 63 -0.85 -6.16 -7.84
N GLU A 64 -0.14 -7.28 -7.79
CA GLU A 64 0.21 -8.10 -8.97
C GLU A 64 -1.02 -8.66 -9.69
N ASN A 65 -2.18 -8.74 -9.03
CA ASN A 65 -3.43 -9.20 -9.64
C ASN A 65 -4.19 -8.06 -10.35
N GLY A 66 -3.68 -6.83 -10.27
CA GLY A 66 -4.27 -5.64 -10.85
C GLY A 66 -5.41 -5.06 -10.00
N ASN A 67 -5.48 -5.37 -8.70
CA ASN A 67 -6.32 -4.62 -7.77
C ASN A 67 -5.66 -3.29 -7.44
N ILE A 68 -6.46 -2.24 -7.29
CA ILE A 68 -5.99 -0.88 -7.00
C ILE A 68 -6.52 -0.47 -5.64
N TYR A 69 -5.65 0.13 -4.82
CA TYR A 69 -5.93 0.63 -3.48
C TYR A 69 -5.62 2.12 -3.44
N GLU A 70 -6.62 2.94 -3.21
CA GLU A 70 -6.49 4.39 -3.14
C GLU A 70 -6.92 4.84 -1.74
N ILE A 71 -6.12 5.66 -1.08
CA ILE A 71 -6.44 6.25 0.23
C ILE A 71 -6.33 7.76 0.12
N PHE A 72 -7.40 8.44 0.46
CA PHE A 72 -7.50 9.89 0.56
C PHE A 72 -7.72 10.25 2.02
N SER A 73 -7.03 11.27 2.50
CA SER A 73 -7.33 11.87 3.80
C SER A 73 -7.12 13.38 3.76
N LYS A 74 -7.90 14.09 4.56
CA LYS A 74 -7.77 15.55 4.65
C LYS A 74 -6.48 15.95 5.37
N ILE A 75 -6.10 15.18 6.38
CA ILE A 75 -4.89 15.38 7.17
C ILE A 75 -4.21 14.03 7.35
N GLY A 76 -2.90 14.00 7.13
CA GLY A 76 -2.03 12.89 7.46
C GLY A 76 -0.91 13.35 8.38
N ILE A 77 -0.68 12.63 9.47
CA ILE A 77 0.37 12.91 10.44
C ILE A 77 1.32 11.71 10.46
N ILE A 78 2.58 11.96 10.12
CA ILE A 78 3.62 10.93 10.22
C ILE A 78 3.96 10.73 11.70
N ASP A 79 3.97 9.48 12.16
CA ASP A 79 4.37 9.15 13.53
C ASP A 79 5.83 9.55 13.79
N LYS A 80 6.09 10.11 14.97
CA LYS A 80 7.43 10.62 15.32
C LYS A 80 8.44 9.53 15.63
N VAL A 81 7.96 8.34 16.00
CA VAL A 81 8.80 7.19 16.38
C VAL A 81 9.01 6.26 15.19
N ASP A 82 7.93 6.00 14.44
CA ASP A 82 7.97 5.13 13.25
C ASP A 82 7.43 5.90 12.03
N ALA A 83 8.34 6.38 11.19
CA ALA A 83 8.01 7.12 9.97
C ALA A 83 7.21 6.30 8.94
N ASN A 84 7.03 5.00 9.15
CA ASN A 84 6.17 4.15 8.30
C ASN A 84 4.70 4.19 8.73
N ILE A 85 4.39 4.74 9.89
CA ILE A 85 3.03 4.88 10.40
C ILE A 85 2.51 6.28 10.09
N LEU A 86 1.31 6.35 9.54
CA LEU A 86 0.55 7.58 9.35
C LEU A 86 -0.78 7.49 10.11
N TYR A 87 -1.09 8.55 10.85
CA TYR A 87 -2.42 8.81 11.39
C TYR A 87 -3.16 9.72 10.42
N LEU A 88 -4.33 9.29 10.00
CA LEU A 88 -5.13 9.94 8.95
C LEU A 88 -6.45 10.42 9.52
N GLU A 89 -6.92 11.59 9.07
CA GLU A 89 -8.22 12.16 9.46
C GLU A 89 -9.10 12.37 8.23
N LYS A 90 -10.42 12.13 8.39
CA LYS A 90 -11.42 12.22 7.33
C LYS A 90 -11.05 11.39 6.11
N VAL A 91 -11.05 10.08 6.33
CA VAL A 91 -10.49 9.10 5.41
C VAL A 91 -11.53 8.56 4.46
N LYS A 92 -11.14 8.44 3.20
CA LYS A 92 -11.84 7.68 2.17
C LYS A 92 -10.86 6.72 1.52
N ALA A 93 -11.15 5.42 1.56
CA ALA A 93 -10.41 4.43 0.80
C ALA A 93 -11.27 3.84 -0.31
N ILE A 94 -10.67 3.60 -1.48
CA ILE A 94 -11.30 2.98 -2.63
C ILE A 94 -10.45 1.76 -3.00
N ILE A 95 -11.07 0.57 -2.94
CA ILE A 95 -10.42 -0.69 -3.30
C ILE A 95 -11.11 -1.21 -4.56
N LYS A 96 -10.43 -1.12 -5.70
CA LYS A 96 -10.92 -1.64 -6.97
C LYS A 96 -10.42 -3.07 -7.14
N ILE A 97 -11.33 -4.04 -6.97
CA ILE A 97 -11.02 -5.46 -7.09
C ILE A 97 -11.31 -5.88 -8.53
N LYS A 98 -10.26 -6.33 -9.24
CA LYS A 98 -10.38 -6.78 -10.64
C LYS A 98 -11.48 -7.83 -10.78
N ASN A 99 -12.38 -7.62 -11.72
CA ASN A 99 -13.53 -8.48 -12.03
C ASN A 99 -14.58 -8.65 -10.90
N SER A 100 -14.46 -7.97 -9.76
CA SER A 100 -15.40 -8.12 -8.64
C SER A 100 -16.17 -6.84 -8.31
N GLY A 101 -15.51 -5.69 -8.40
CA GLY A 101 -16.17 -4.40 -8.17
C GLY A 101 -15.33 -3.46 -7.28
N ILE A 102 -15.98 -2.43 -6.77
CA ILE A 102 -15.35 -1.38 -6.00
C ILE A 102 -15.88 -1.41 -4.56
N VAL A 103 -14.98 -1.54 -3.60
CA VAL A 103 -15.25 -1.35 -2.18
C VAL A 103 -14.87 0.08 -1.81
N ASN A 104 -15.78 0.81 -1.18
CA ASN A 104 -15.51 2.13 -0.62
C ASN A 104 -15.54 2.03 0.90
N VAL A 105 -14.51 2.55 1.56
CA VAL A 105 -14.45 2.65 3.02
C VAL A 105 -14.33 4.12 3.41
N TYR A 106 -15.11 4.55 4.39
CA TYR A 106 -15.07 5.88 4.97
C TYR A 106 -14.88 5.74 6.48
N SER A 107 -14.12 6.64 7.09
CA SER A 107 -13.97 6.72 8.54
C SER A 107 -13.55 8.12 8.96
N ASP A 108 -13.73 8.44 10.23
CA ASP A 108 -13.19 9.70 10.75
C ASP A 108 -11.67 9.64 10.85
N PHE A 109 -11.12 8.48 11.23
CA PHE A 109 -9.68 8.29 11.39
C PHE A 109 -9.20 6.97 10.78
N ALA A 110 -7.89 6.91 10.48
CA ALA A 110 -7.21 5.66 10.19
C ALA A 110 -5.74 5.70 10.62
N LYS A 111 -5.21 4.51 10.93
CA LYS A 111 -3.79 4.25 11.11
C LYS A 111 -3.32 3.42 9.93
N TYR A 112 -2.44 3.97 9.11
CA TYR A 112 -1.90 3.37 7.89
C TYR A 112 -0.43 3.03 8.04
N ASN A 113 -0.04 1.84 7.63
CA ASN A 113 1.36 1.41 7.62
C ASN A 113 1.87 1.31 6.17
N LYS A 114 2.83 2.17 5.80
CA LYS A 114 3.41 2.25 4.45
C LYS A 114 4.18 0.99 4.02
N LEU A 115 4.75 0.23 4.97
CA LEU A 115 5.56 -0.94 4.64
C LEU A 115 4.73 -2.14 4.17
N ASN A 116 3.58 -2.37 4.81
CA ASN A 116 2.74 -3.53 4.55
C ASN A 116 1.34 -3.16 4.05
N LEU A 117 1.07 -1.87 3.87
CA LEU A 117 -0.19 -1.29 3.40
C LEU A 117 -1.40 -1.65 4.28
N ASN A 118 -1.17 -2.17 5.49
CA ASN A 118 -2.25 -2.48 6.42
C ASN A 118 -2.85 -1.19 6.95
N THR A 119 -4.18 -1.19 7.04
CA THR A 119 -4.92 0.00 7.48
C THR A 119 -5.94 -0.38 8.53
N HIS A 120 -5.92 0.33 9.65
CA HIS A 120 -6.97 0.28 10.66
C HIS A 120 -7.80 1.56 10.55
N PHE A 121 -9.02 1.44 10.07
CA PHE A 121 -10.02 2.50 10.05
C PHE A 121 -10.82 2.47 11.36
N TYR A 122 -11.06 3.62 11.96
CA TYR A 122 -11.77 3.68 13.23
C TYR A 122 -12.61 4.96 13.35
N GLU A 123 -13.64 4.88 14.19
CA GLU A 123 -14.69 5.87 14.40
C GLU A 123 -15.52 6.15 13.13
N ASN A 124 -16.84 5.93 13.25
CA ASN A 124 -17.83 6.14 12.19
C ASN A 124 -17.46 5.44 10.87
N VAL A 125 -17.00 4.20 10.96
CA VAL A 125 -16.60 3.42 9.77
C VAL A 125 -17.84 3.03 8.97
N SER A 126 -17.79 3.25 7.65
CA SER A 126 -18.78 2.78 6.67
C SER A 126 -18.08 2.11 5.52
N LEU A 127 -18.41 0.84 5.26
CA LEU A 127 -17.96 0.07 4.09
C LEU A 127 -19.15 -0.10 3.13
N LYS A 128 -18.94 0.25 1.87
CA LYS A 128 -19.94 0.08 0.79
C LYS A 128 -19.38 -0.79 -0.30
N PHE A 129 -20.11 -1.85 -0.63
CA PHE A 129 -19.79 -2.75 -1.72
C PHE A 129 -21.06 -3.17 -2.45
N LYS A 130 -21.23 -2.73 -3.70
CA LYS A 130 -22.47 -2.93 -4.46
C LYS A 130 -23.67 -2.36 -3.68
N ASP A 131 -24.68 -3.19 -3.42
CA ASP A 131 -25.90 -2.83 -2.68
C ASP A 131 -25.76 -3.02 -1.16
N HIS A 132 -24.61 -3.53 -0.69
CA HIS A 132 -24.32 -3.79 0.72
C HIS A 132 -23.64 -2.60 1.38
N ASN A 133 -24.11 -2.23 2.56
CA ASN A 133 -23.51 -1.20 3.41
C ASN A 133 -23.33 -1.75 4.83
N ILE A 134 -22.12 -1.65 5.34
CA ILE A 134 -21.76 -2.08 6.69
C ILE A 134 -21.25 -0.87 7.44
N THR A 135 -21.77 -0.61 8.64
CA THR A 135 -21.22 0.39 9.55
C THR A 135 -20.64 -0.30 10.78
N SER A 136 -19.58 0.27 11.34
CA SER A 136 -18.91 -0.25 12.53
C SER A 136 -18.07 0.82 13.20
N ASN A 137 -17.48 0.51 14.35
CA ASN A 137 -16.49 1.40 14.96
C ASN A 137 -15.07 1.10 14.47
N ASN A 138 -14.78 -0.13 14.05
CA ASN A 138 -13.44 -0.55 13.62
C ASN A 138 -13.49 -1.43 12.36
N LEU A 139 -12.55 -1.19 11.45
CA LEU A 139 -12.29 -2.03 10.27
C LEU A 139 -10.78 -2.15 10.07
N TYR A 140 -10.32 -3.38 9.95
CA TYR A 140 -8.92 -3.72 9.73
C TYR A 140 -8.77 -4.29 8.32
N LEU A 141 -8.00 -3.61 7.46
CA LEU A 141 -7.58 -4.09 6.16
C LEU A 141 -6.19 -4.68 6.28
N ASN A 142 -6.06 -5.98 6.03
CA ASN A 142 -4.77 -6.64 5.86
C ASN A 142 -4.49 -6.80 4.37
N TYR A 143 -3.59 -5.98 3.84
CA TYR A 143 -3.28 -5.95 2.42
C TYR A 143 -2.62 -7.26 1.94
N ILE A 144 -1.68 -7.79 2.72
CA ILE A 144 -0.93 -9.01 2.37
C ILE A 144 -1.85 -10.23 2.34
N LYS A 145 -2.72 -10.37 3.35
CA LYS A 145 -3.68 -11.48 3.43
C LYS A 145 -4.93 -11.27 2.56
N LYS A 146 -5.15 -10.05 2.03
CA LYS A 146 -6.36 -9.65 1.30
C LYS A 146 -7.64 -9.86 2.12
N GLU A 147 -7.56 -9.57 3.41
CA GLU A 147 -8.64 -9.74 4.39
C GLU A 147 -9.14 -8.40 4.90
N ILE A 148 -10.45 -8.31 5.09
CA ILE A 148 -11.09 -7.22 5.83
C ILE A 148 -11.75 -7.83 7.05
N LYS A 149 -11.39 -7.34 8.23
CA LYS A 149 -12.04 -7.68 9.50
C LYS A 149 -12.77 -6.46 10.02
N ILE A 150 -14.06 -6.64 10.34
CA ILE A 150 -14.94 -5.59 10.88
C ILE A 150 -15.23 -5.93 12.32
N ALA A 151 -15.23 -4.93 13.21
CA ALA A 151 -15.44 -5.13 14.64
C ALA A 151 -16.17 -3.93 15.26
N ASP A 152 -16.84 -4.21 16.35
CA ASP A 152 -17.49 -3.27 17.25
C ASP A 152 -18.66 -2.49 16.62
N ASN A 153 -19.84 -2.64 17.21
CA ASN A 153 -21.10 -1.97 16.80
C ASN A 153 -21.40 -2.16 15.30
N ILE A 154 -21.36 -3.44 14.85
CA ILE A 154 -21.57 -3.77 13.44
C ILE A 154 -23.06 -3.71 13.12
N ASN A 155 -23.42 -2.89 12.11
CA ASN A 155 -24.74 -2.89 11.50
C ASN A 155 -24.58 -3.17 9.99
N TYR A 156 -25.45 -4.05 9.48
CA TYR A 156 -25.46 -4.41 8.07
C TYR A 156 -26.78 -3.98 7.45
N TYR A 157 -26.70 -3.34 6.32
CA TYR A 157 -27.84 -2.89 5.52
C TYR A 157 -27.71 -3.41 4.11
N ASP A 158 -28.76 -4.03 3.60
CA ASP A 158 -28.92 -4.40 2.21
C ASP A 158 -30.02 -3.55 1.58
N LYS A 159 -29.98 -3.34 0.27
CA LYS A 159 -30.98 -2.52 -0.44
C LYS A 159 -32.41 -3.08 -0.30
N ASP A 160 -32.53 -4.39 -0.10
CA ASP A 160 -33.83 -5.08 0.04
C ASP A 160 -34.37 -5.09 1.48
N ASN A 161 -33.57 -4.69 2.47
CA ASN A 161 -33.97 -4.56 3.88
C ASN A 161 -33.98 -3.06 4.27
N LYS A 162 -35.11 -2.39 3.98
CA LYS A 162 -35.42 -1.08 4.54
C LYS A 162 -36.20 -1.22 5.85
#